data_4a3ca2ae1afd64588aa96b9a596e9675
#
_entry.id   4a3ca2ae1afd64588aa96b9a596e9675
#
_cell.length_a   1.000
_cell.length_b   1.000
_cell.length_c   1.000
_cell.angle_alpha   90.00
_cell.angle_beta   90.00
_cell.angle_gamma   90.00
#
_symmetry.space_group_name_H-M   'P 1'
#
loop_
_entity.id
_entity.type
_entity.pdbx_description
1 polymer ?
#
loop_
_entity_poly.entity_id
_entity_poly.type
_entity_poly.pdbx_seq_one_letter_code
_entity_poly.pdbx_strand_id
1 'polypeptide(L)'
;MATRLLLLLLLNLAHLPVAGAAEPGYPRARPLTDRTFEVTPARVERGRYLAEHLLQCFVCHSERDWNAPGAPPVAGRKGAGTVMSERGDRRIVAPNITPDVATGAGGWTDDMLARAIREGIGHDGRALYWGMWYRAFAQLSDEDLAAVVVYLRTLPPVRNALPPTLLPPEELVENAKLPRPIAAPVTGPAPGDTKALGRYLLNVADCAGCHTAWEAPRNAGLFGGGNEVGRGTRRAYSANLTRHESGVAYPRETFISVMHSGKGGSLHPIMPWIAFSGLTDADLGAIYDVLGDVYPVAHYVGNVGEPRHCDVCGQEHPLGEYNKVQLPQSVAVPEDVLARLPGKYFAAEFDWTIDVRREEGKLIARQNGGETDIELIALSPTRYFGSGLLAPLEFTLPASGAATRIVSQELDRVVLERVR
;
A
#
# COMPACT_ATOMS: atom_id res chain seq x y z
N MET A 1 64.71 50.10 17.98
CA MET A 1 64.32 48.65 17.92
C MET A 1 62.95 48.56 18.55
N ALA A 2 61.91 48.53 17.76
CA ALA A 2 60.51 48.45 18.22
C ALA A 2 59.93 47.08 17.92
N THR A 3 59.65 46.36 18.99
CA THR A 3 59.04 45.00 18.93
C THR A 3 57.52 45.17 18.81
N ARG A 4 56.97 44.76 17.69
CA ARG A 4 55.50 44.72 17.45
C ARG A 4 54.94 43.44 18.03
N LEU A 5 54.05 43.59 18.99
CA LEU A 5 53.22 42.52 19.54
C LEU A 5 52.00 42.29 18.62
N LEU A 6 51.88 41.11 18.01
CA LEU A 6 50.74 40.73 17.20
C LEU A 6 49.69 40.04 18.10
N LEU A 7 48.55 40.69 18.30
CA LEU A 7 47.42 40.14 19.04
C LEU A 7 46.60 39.29 18.06
N LEU A 8 46.61 37.97 18.24
CA LEU A 8 45.72 37.04 17.54
C LEU A 8 44.36 37.03 18.24
N LEU A 9 43.36 37.70 17.61
CA LEU A 9 41.96 37.53 17.98
C LEU A 9 41.46 36.18 17.38
N LEU A 10 41.22 35.20 18.24
CA LEU A 10 40.48 33.98 17.91
C LEU A 10 38.98 34.36 17.84
N LEU A 11 38.44 34.49 16.65
CA LEU A 11 36.99 34.50 16.43
C LEU A 11 36.44 33.08 16.61
N ASN A 12 35.81 32.85 17.76
CA ASN A 12 34.94 31.68 17.94
C ASN A 12 33.67 31.90 17.08
N LEU A 13 33.65 31.34 15.87
CA LEU A 13 32.44 31.14 15.10
C LEU A 13 31.61 30.06 15.79
N ALA A 14 30.68 30.46 16.65
CA ALA A 14 29.63 29.62 17.12
C ALA A 14 28.81 29.10 15.91
N HIS A 15 28.92 27.82 15.63
CA HIS A 15 28.04 27.14 14.66
C HIS A 15 26.62 27.16 15.24
N LEU A 16 25.84 28.20 14.86
CA LEU A 16 24.39 28.12 15.01
C LEU A 16 23.88 27.01 14.10
N PRO A 17 23.06 26.07 14.61
CA PRO A 17 22.41 25.12 13.74
C PRO A 17 21.53 25.91 12.78
N VAL A 18 21.81 25.82 11.50
CA VAL A 18 20.91 26.28 10.46
C VAL A 18 19.65 25.44 10.62
N ALA A 19 18.62 26.05 11.22
CA ALA A 19 17.28 25.52 11.17
C ALA A 19 16.90 25.47 9.69
N GLY A 20 16.97 24.30 9.08
CA GLY A 20 16.53 24.09 7.73
C GLY A 20 15.10 24.59 7.61
N ALA A 21 14.91 25.65 6.83
CA ALA A 21 13.59 26.13 6.48
C ALA A 21 12.84 24.95 5.84
N ALA A 22 11.76 24.49 6.51
CA ALA A 22 10.88 23.50 5.94
C ALA A 22 10.34 24.07 4.62
N GLU A 23 10.58 23.37 3.52
CA GLU A 23 10.02 23.77 2.24
C GLU A 23 8.49 23.89 2.35
N PRO A 24 7.88 24.96 1.83
CA PRO A 24 6.43 25.13 1.90
C PRO A 24 5.76 24.06 1.03
N GLY A 25 4.99 23.16 1.65
CA GLY A 25 4.16 22.20 0.92
C GLY A 25 4.12 20.77 1.45
N TYR A 26 4.99 20.36 2.35
CA TYR A 26 4.92 19.01 2.91
C TYR A 26 3.92 18.94 4.06
N PRO A 27 3.10 17.87 4.16
CA PRO A 27 2.21 17.67 5.27
C PRO A 27 3.03 17.58 6.56
N ARG A 28 2.80 18.51 7.49
CA ARG A 28 3.44 18.48 8.80
C ARG A 28 2.81 17.32 9.61
N ALA A 29 3.64 16.64 10.39
CA ALA A 29 3.13 15.72 11.39
C ALA A 29 2.13 16.46 12.30
N ARG A 30 1.00 15.82 12.61
CA ARG A 30 0.13 16.37 13.63
C ARG A 30 0.85 16.44 14.98
N PRO A 31 0.49 17.36 15.87
CA PRO A 31 0.97 17.34 17.24
C PRO A 31 0.66 16.00 17.91
N LEU A 32 1.55 15.57 18.81
CA LEU A 32 1.27 14.46 19.71
C LEU A 32 0.24 14.88 20.75
N THR A 33 -0.55 13.91 21.17
CA THR A 33 -1.53 14.03 22.24
C THR A 33 -1.15 13.14 23.42
N ASP A 34 -1.87 13.24 24.52
CA ASP A 34 -1.78 12.37 25.69
C ASP A 34 -2.61 11.09 25.54
N ARG A 35 -2.97 10.72 24.31
CA ARG A 35 -3.74 9.52 23.99
C ARG A 35 -3.13 8.28 24.63
N THR A 36 -3.96 7.51 25.30
CA THR A 36 -3.67 6.18 25.83
C THR A 36 -4.77 5.22 25.42
N PHE A 37 -4.43 3.95 25.31
CA PHE A 37 -5.41 2.92 24.96
C PHE A 37 -5.63 1.99 26.16
N GLU A 38 -6.89 1.83 26.54
CA GLU A 38 -7.27 0.89 27.60
C GLU A 38 -6.87 -0.54 27.22
N VAL A 39 -6.20 -1.23 28.13
CA VAL A 39 -5.80 -2.63 27.97
C VAL A 39 -6.97 -3.53 28.36
N THR A 40 -7.60 -4.13 27.36
CA THR A 40 -8.65 -5.14 27.57
C THR A 40 -8.25 -6.47 26.94
N PRO A 41 -8.73 -7.63 27.46
CA PRO A 41 -8.48 -8.93 26.85
C PRO A 41 -8.90 -8.99 25.36
N ALA A 42 -10.01 -8.34 25.02
CA ALA A 42 -10.50 -8.29 23.64
C ALA A 42 -9.55 -7.53 22.72
N ARG A 43 -9.00 -6.37 23.14
CA ARG A 43 -8.02 -5.61 22.39
C ARG A 43 -6.70 -6.37 22.26
N VAL A 44 -6.24 -7.05 23.31
CA VAL A 44 -5.01 -7.87 23.25
C VAL A 44 -5.17 -8.98 22.20
N GLU A 45 -6.27 -9.70 22.22
CA GLU A 45 -6.53 -10.79 21.28
C GLU A 45 -6.72 -10.28 19.84
N ARG A 46 -7.51 -9.21 19.66
CA ARG A 46 -7.69 -8.57 18.35
C ARG A 46 -6.37 -8.03 17.81
N GLY A 47 -5.59 -7.35 18.65
CA GLY A 47 -4.28 -6.81 18.28
C GLY A 47 -3.27 -7.89 17.94
N ARG A 48 -3.29 -9.03 18.65
CA ARG A 48 -2.50 -10.21 18.32
C ARG A 48 -2.85 -10.71 16.92
N TYR A 49 -4.13 -10.94 16.66
CA TYR A 49 -4.62 -11.38 15.35
C TYR A 49 -4.19 -10.43 14.22
N LEU A 50 -4.38 -9.13 14.41
CA LEU A 50 -4.00 -8.12 13.41
C LEU A 50 -2.49 -8.10 13.19
N ALA A 51 -1.69 -7.94 14.23
CA ALA A 51 -0.25 -7.76 14.12
C ALA A 51 0.49 -9.01 13.62
N GLU A 52 0.03 -10.20 14.02
CA GLU A 52 0.67 -11.47 13.63
C GLU A 52 0.24 -11.94 12.24
N HIS A 53 -1.01 -11.69 11.85
CA HIS A 53 -1.58 -12.27 10.64
C HIS A 53 -1.86 -11.23 9.56
N LEU A 54 -2.75 -10.27 9.80
CA LEU A 54 -3.22 -9.38 8.75
C LEU A 54 -2.15 -8.34 8.35
N LEU A 55 -1.57 -7.64 9.34
CA LEU A 55 -0.61 -6.55 9.12
C LEU A 55 0.83 -7.05 8.99
N GLN A 56 1.09 -8.31 9.30
CA GLN A 56 2.38 -8.98 9.10
C GLN A 56 3.56 -8.27 9.81
N CYS A 57 3.33 -7.62 10.95
CA CYS A 57 4.34 -6.78 11.62
C CYS A 57 5.67 -7.54 11.82
N PHE A 58 5.59 -8.81 12.22
CA PHE A 58 6.75 -9.63 12.56
C PHE A 58 7.47 -10.25 11.36
N VAL A 59 6.91 -10.13 10.16
CA VAL A 59 7.61 -10.50 8.91
C VAL A 59 8.77 -9.54 8.65
N CYS A 60 8.60 -8.25 8.97
CA CYS A 60 9.63 -7.23 8.84
C CYS A 60 10.33 -6.96 10.18
N HIS A 61 9.58 -6.80 11.28
CA HIS A 61 10.11 -6.41 12.57
C HIS A 61 10.70 -7.58 13.40
N SER A 62 11.14 -8.66 12.74
CA SER A 62 11.85 -9.77 13.39
C SER A 62 12.95 -10.31 12.49
N GLU A 63 14.02 -10.77 13.12
CA GLU A 63 14.96 -11.67 12.44
C GLU A 63 14.24 -12.98 12.11
N ARG A 64 14.41 -13.48 10.87
CA ARG A 64 13.69 -14.67 10.37
C ARG A 64 14.63 -15.85 10.21
N ASP A 65 14.21 -17.02 10.64
CA ASP A 65 14.89 -18.27 10.36
C ASP A 65 14.53 -18.78 8.95
N TRP A 66 15.35 -18.41 7.98
CA TRP A 66 15.15 -18.80 6.59
C TRP A 66 15.43 -20.27 6.29
N ASN A 67 15.94 -21.04 7.27
CA ASN A 67 16.14 -22.48 7.14
C ASN A 67 14.90 -23.28 7.58
N ALA A 68 14.00 -22.63 8.34
CA ALA A 68 12.76 -23.23 8.76
C ALA A 68 11.62 -23.00 7.74
N PRO A 69 10.69 -23.95 7.56
CA PRO A 69 9.53 -23.77 6.69
C PRO A 69 8.72 -22.51 7.03
N GLY A 70 8.40 -21.70 6.03
CA GLY A 70 7.68 -20.43 6.22
C GLY A 70 8.56 -19.30 6.77
N ALA A 71 9.85 -19.55 7.06
CA ALA A 71 10.79 -18.60 7.63
C ALA A 71 10.20 -17.82 8.82
N PRO A 72 9.88 -18.48 9.95
CA PRO A 72 9.30 -17.84 11.13
C PRO A 72 10.30 -16.87 11.78
N PRO A 73 9.83 -15.97 12.66
CA PRO A 73 10.73 -15.23 13.53
C PRO A 73 11.65 -16.18 14.32
N VAL A 74 12.93 -15.85 14.42
CA VAL A 74 13.87 -16.56 15.29
C VAL A 74 13.32 -16.58 16.72
N ALA A 75 13.42 -17.73 17.39
CA ALA A 75 12.90 -17.92 18.74
C ALA A 75 13.42 -16.82 19.69
N GLY A 76 12.53 -16.20 20.46
CA GLY A 76 12.84 -15.10 21.38
C GLY A 76 13.17 -13.76 20.71
N ARG A 77 13.07 -13.63 19.38
CA ARG A 77 13.39 -12.41 18.62
C ARG A 77 12.17 -11.74 17.97
N LYS A 78 10.97 -12.20 18.27
CA LYS A 78 9.72 -11.62 17.72
C LYS A 78 9.62 -10.15 18.11
N GLY A 79 9.49 -9.29 17.11
CA GLY A 79 9.39 -7.83 17.29
C GLY A 79 10.70 -7.11 17.57
N ALA A 80 11.83 -7.83 17.70
CA ALA A 80 13.12 -7.23 18.05
C ALA A 80 13.76 -6.41 16.92
N GLY A 81 13.15 -6.39 15.73
CA GLY A 81 13.66 -5.68 14.56
C GLY A 81 14.81 -6.41 13.85
N THR A 82 15.16 -5.93 12.67
CA THR A 82 16.26 -6.47 11.86
C THR A 82 16.73 -5.47 10.80
N VAL A 83 17.94 -5.66 10.28
CA VAL A 83 18.43 -4.99 9.08
C VAL A 83 17.85 -5.74 7.87
N MET A 84 16.90 -5.12 7.18
CA MET A 84 16.21 -5.71 6.02
C MET A 84 17.11 -5.77 4.78
N SER A 85 17.87 -4.71 4.55
CA SER A 85 18.86 -4.63 3.47
C SER A 85 19.91 -3.57 3.74
N GLU A 86 21.12 -3.81 3.25
CA GLU A 86 22.22 -2.84 3.30
C GLU A 86 23.01 -2.92 1.99
N ARG A 87 23.14 -1.79 1.28
CA ARG A 87 23.86 -1.69 0.01
C ARG A 87 24.38 -0.27 -0.19
N GLY A 88 25.71 -0.13 -0.23
CA GLY A 88 26.34 1.16 -0.40
C GLY A 88 25.88 2.19 0.65
N ASP A 89 25.30 3.27 0.20
CA ASP A 89 24.77 4.37 1.02
C ASP A 89 23.31 4.16 1.48
N ARG A 90 22.71 3.00 1.18
CA ARG A 90 21.34 2.67 1.52
C ARG A 90 21.26 1.51 2.49
N ARG A 91 20.61 1.76 3.64
CA ARG A 91 20.28 0.73 4.64
C ARG A 91 18.83 0.85 5.06
N ILE A 92 18.09 -0.23 4.97
CA ILE A 92 16.70 -0.31 5.43
C ILE A 92 16.67 -1.16 6.70
N VAL A 93 16.11 -0.58 7.75
CA VAL A 93 15.99 -1.23 9.08
C VAL A 93 14.53 -1.22 9.50
N ALA A 94 13.98 -2.40 9.78
CA ALA A 94 12.75 -2.53 10.54
C ALA A 94 13.11 -2.47 12.02
N PRO A 95 12.75 -1.41 12.76
CA PRO A 95 13.21 -1.18 14.12
C PRO A 95 12.64 -2.19 15.12
N ASN A 96 13.24 -2.24 16.30
CA ASN A 96 12.72 -2.98 17.45
C ASN A 96 11.40 -2.34 17.93
N ILE A 97 10.31 -3.08 17.86
CA ILE A 97 8.96 -2.65 18.27
C ILE A 97 8.54 -3.32 19.60
N THR A 98 9.43 -4.07 20.25
CA THR A 98 9.16 -4.60 21.59
C THR A 98 9.17 -3.49 22.63
N PRO A 99 8.56 -3.67 23.83
CA PRO A 99 8.56 -2.68 24.89
C PRO A 99 9.91 -2.58 25.64
N ASP A 100 11.04 -2.87 25.00
CA ASP A 100 12.36 -2.57 25.54
C ASP A 100 12.58 -1.06 25.54
N VAL A 101 12.86 -0.48 26.72
CA VAL A 101 12.98 0.97 26.90
C VAL A 101 14.25 1.53 26.23
N ALA A 102 15.31 0.74 26.19
CA ALA A 102 16.61 1.21 25.71
C ALA A 102 16.76 1.14 24.19
N THR A 103 16.18 0.15 23.54
CA THR A 103 16.43 -0.14 22.11
C THR A 103 15.15 -0.36 21.31
N GLY A 104 14.00 -0.39 21.95
CA GLY A 104 12.69 -0.63 21.33
C GLY A 104 11.71 0.52 21.53
N ALA A 105 10.43 0.19 21.48
CA ALA A 105 9.33 1.14 21.60
C ALA A 105 8.83 1.34 23.04
N GLY A 106 9.56 0.82 24.06
CA GLY A 106 9.13 0.89 25.46
C GLY A 106 9.02 2.31 26.02
N GLY A 107 9.85 3.24 25.53
CA GLY A 107 9.78 4.65 25.92
C GLY A 107 8.81 5.51 25.10
N TRP A 108 8.10 4.94 24.11
CA TRP A 108 7.18 5.69 23.27
C TRP A 108 5.80 5.76 23.93
N THR A 109 5.10 6.88 23.74
CA THR A 109 3.68 6.96 24.11
C THR A 109 2.81 6.14 23.13
N ASP A 110 1.56 5.85 23.52
CA ASP A 110 0.64 5.16 22.62
C ASP A 110 0.34 6.01 21.38
N ASP A 111 0.29 7.34 21.52
CA ASP A 111 0.09 8.23 20.37
C ASP A 111 1.31 8.29 19.44
N MET A 112 2.54 8.15 19.95
CA MET A 112 3.74 7.99 19.11
C MET A 112 3.67 6.70 18.28
N LEU A 113 3.25 5.58 18.87
CA LEU A 113 3.05 4.33 18.14
C LEU A 113 1.92 4.45 17.12
N ALA A 114 0.78 5.01 17.51
CA ALA A 114 -0.36 5.23 16.62
C ALA A 114 0.04 6.07 15.39
N ARG A 115 0.76 7.18 15.63
CA ARG A 115 1.27 8.06 14.56
C ARG A 115 2.28 7.35 13.65
N ALA A 116 3.18 6.56 14.22
CA ALA A 116 4.15 5.80 13.43
C ALA A 116 3.45 4.77 12.53
N ILE A 117 2.48 4.03 13.07
CA ILE A 117 1.78 2.95 12.34
C ILE A 117 0.92 3.52 11.21
N ARG A 118 0.11 4.57 11.46
CA ARG A 118 -0.88 5.04 10.49
C ARG A 118 -0.46 6.24 9.66
N GLU A 119 0.43 7.09 10.17
CA GLU A 119 0.76 8.37 9.56
C GLU A 119 2.20 8.41 9.04
N GLY A 120 3.01 7.39 9.34
CA GLY A 120 4.38 7.28 8.85
C GLY A 120 5.36 8.26 9.49
N ILE A 121 5.07 8.75 10.71
CA ILE A 121 5.93 9.67 11.45
C ILE A 121 6.45 9.00 12.71
N GLY A 122 7.75 8.85 12.81
CA GLY A 122 8.44 8.27 13.96
C GLY A 122 8.27 9.08 15.24
N HIS A 123 8.72 8.51 16.38
CA HIS A 123 8.67 9.16 17.69
C HIS A 123 9.47 10.47 17.73
N ASP A 124 10.53 10.56 16.94
CA ASP A 124 11.43 11.70 16.78
C ASP A 124 10.97 12.71 15.72
N GLY A 125 9.81 12.51 15.12
CA GLY A 125 9.22 13.40 14.11
C GLY A 125 9.69 13.17 12.67
N ARG A 126 10.63 12.24 12.44
CA ARG A 126 11.08 11.91 11.08
C ARG A 126 10.01 11.14 10.30
N ALA A 127 9.99 11.31 8.97
CA ALA A 127 9.25 10.43 8.09
C ALA A 127 9.83 9.00 8.13
N LEU A 128 8.98 8.00 8.32
CA LEU A 128 9.37 6.60 8.23
C LEU A 128 9.55 6.21 6.75
N TYR A 129 10.41 5.21 6.51
CA TYR A 129 10.56 4.65 5.17
C TYR A 129 9.23 4.05 4.68
N TRP A 130 8.86 4.36 3.44
CA TRP A 130 7.56 3.99 2.86
C TRP A 130 7.26 2.48 2.89
N GLY A 131 8.29 1.63 2.90
CA GLY A 131 8.15 0.17 3.05
C GLY A 131 7.60 -0.27 4.41
N MET A 132 7.33 0.64 5.36
CA MET A 132 6.55 0.38 6.56
C MET A 132 5.05 0.21 6.26
N TRP A 133 4.61 0.49 5.05
CA TRP A 133 3.20 0.38 4.60
C TRP A 133 2.19 1.22 5.38
N TYR A 134 2.64 2.28 6.07
CA TYR A 134 1.77 3.16 6.84
C TYR A 134 0.65 3.79 6.00
N ARG A 135 0.82 3.88 4.67
CA ARG A 135 -0.23 4.36 3.76
C ARG A 135 -1.42 3.39 3.68
N ALA A 136 -1.16 2.09 3.69
CA ALA A 136 -2.19 1.06 3.82
C ALA A 136 -2.76 1.04 5.24
N PHE A 137 -1.89 1.10 6.25
CA PHE A 137 -2.28 1.14 7.65
C PHE A 137 -3.03 2.42 8.05
N ALA A 138 -2.97 3.49 7.25
CA ALA A 138 -3.80 4.69 7.44
C ALA A 138 -5.30 4.37 7.47
N GLN A 139 -5.71 3.29 6.83
CA GLN A 139 -7.10 2.82 6.80
C GLN A 139 -7.50 1.96 7.99
N LEU A 140 -6.58 1.61 8.89
CA LEU A 140 -6.94 0.92 10.13
C LEU A 140 -7.97 1.73 10.90
N SER A 141 -9.03 1.08 11.34
CA SER A 141 -9.99 1.71 12.26
C SER A 141 -9.30 2.14 13.55
N ASP A 142 -9.86 3.15 14.22
CA ASP A 142 -9.30 3.63 15.48
C ASP A 142 -9.26 2.51 16.54
N GLU A 143 -10.24 1.61 16.52
CA GLU A 143 -10.28 0.46 17.46
C GLU A 143 -9.24 -0.61 17.08
N ASP A 144 -9.08 -0.93 15.81
CA ASP A 144 -8.05 -1.89 15.38
C ASP A 144 -6.63 -1.35 15.62
N LEU A 145 -6.41 -0.05 15.41
CA LEU A 145 -5.16 0.61 15.77
C LEU A 145 -4.88 0.51 17.28
N ALA A 146 -5.89 0.83 18.12
CA ALA A 146 -5.78 0.71 19.57
C ALA A 146 -5.44 -0.73 19.99
N ALA A 147 -6.10 -1.71 19.40
CA ALA A 147 -5.84 -3.12 19.64
C ALA A 147 -4.39 -3.51 19.29
N VAL A 148 -3.88 -3.05 18.12
CA VAL A 148 -2.49 -3.31 17.73
C VAL A 148 -1.50 -2.69 18.71
N VAL A 149 -1.68 -1.43 19.09
CA VAL A 149 -0.78 -0.75 20.06
C VAL A 149 -0.80 -1.47 21.40
N VAL A 150 -1.98 -1.81 21.91
CA VAL A 150 -2.14 -2.57 23.17
C VAL A 150 -1.42 -3.90 23.10
N TYR A 151 -1.58 -4.65 22.01
CA TYR A 151 -0.89 -5.92 21.85
C TYR A 151 0.63 -5.76 21.81
N LEU A 152 1.18 -4.78 21.06
CA LEU A 152 2.61 -4.53 21.01
C LEU A 152 3.21 -4.26 22.39
N ARG A 153 2.45 -3.64 23.31
CA ARG A 153 2.86 -3.42 24.71
C ARG A 153 2.95 -4.72 25.53
N THR A 154 2.27 -5.79 25.11
CA THR A 154 2.30 -7.09 25.81
C THR A 154 3.46 -7.99 25.38
N LEU A 155 4.20 -7.63 24.33
CA LEU A 155 5.33 -8.41 23.87
C LEU A 155 6.43 -8.49 24.95
N PRO A 156 7.17 -9.59 25.05
CA PRO A 156 8.39 -9.63 25.86
C PRO A 156 9.37 -8.56 25.40
N PRO A 157 9.96 -7.76 26.29
CA PRO A 157 11.00 -6.80 25.91
C PRO A 157 12.26 -7.55 25.44
N VAL A 158 12.78 -7.18 24.30
CA VAL A 158 14.00 -7.75 23.72
C VAL A 158 14.99 -6.64 23.47
N ARG A 159 16.14 -6.67 24.14
CA ARG A 159 17.21 -5.70 23.89
C ARG A 159 17.88 -6.00 22.55
N ASN A 160 17.77 -5.06 21.59
CA ASN A 160 18.40 -5.16 20.27
C ASN A 160 18.70 -3.78 19.71
N ALA A 161 19.95 -3.35 19.84
CA ALA A 161 20.40 -2.08 19.27
C ALA A 161 20.64 -2.27 17.76
N LEU A 162 19.87 -1.57 16.95
CA LEU A 162 19.96 -1.59 15.49
C LEU A 162 20.47 -0.23 14.98
N PRO A 163 21.23 -0.22 13.87
CA PRO A 163 21.62 1.02 13.23
C PRO A 163 20.38 1.74 12.65
N PRO A 164 20.44 3.04 12.39
CA PRO A 164 19.34 3.75 11.73
C PRO A 164 19.19 3.34 10.26
N THR A 165 17.97 3.49 9.73
CA THR A 165 17.73 3.49 8.28
C THR A 165 18.51 4.64 7.65
N LEU A 166 19.20 4.35 6.54
CA LEU A 166 19.87 5.34 5.70
C LEU A 166 19.27 5.29 4.30
N LEU A 167 18.96 6.45 3.76
CA LEU A 167 18.45 6.63 2.39
C LEU A 167 19.34 7.64 1.66
N PRO A 168 19.55 7.48 0.35
CA PRO A 168 20.13 8.53 -0.48
C PRO A 168 19.36 9.85 -0.36
N PRO A 169 20.00 11.01 -0.53
CA PRO A 169 19.36 12.32 -0.34
C PRO A 169 18.08 12.53 -1.16
N GLU A 170 18.07 12.09 -2.41
CA GLU A 170 16.91 12.16 -3.31
C GLU A 170 15.76 11.27 -2.81
N GLU A 171 16.05 10.06 -2.33
CA GLU A 171 15.04 9.15 -1.77
C GLU A 171 14.49 9.70 -0.43
N LEU A 172 15.32 10.36 0.39
CA LEU A 172 14.87 11.03 1.61
C LEU A 172 13.85 12.13 1.32
N VAL A 173 14.10 12.96 0.30
CA VAL A 173 13.21 14.04 -0.11
C VAL A 173 11.87 13.47 -0.57
N GLU A 174 11.87 12.48 -1.43
CA GLU A 174 10.64 11.85 -1.92
C GLU A 174 9.89 11.13 -0.78
N ASN A 175 10.61 10.40 0.06
CA ASN A 175 10.00 9.71 1.20
C ASN A 175 9.32 10.68 2.18
N ALA A 176 9.90 11.87 2.40
CA ALA A 176 9.33 12.87 3.31
C ALA A 176 7.99 13.44 2.84
N LYS A 177 7.65 13.30 1.56
CA LYS A 177 6.38 13.75 0.96
C LYS A 177 5.22 12.78 1.23
N LEU A 178 5.50 11.55 1.63
CA LEU A 178 4.50 10.48 1.69
C LEU A 178 3.65 10.44 2.96
N PRO A 179 4.17 10.77 4.18
CA PRO A 179 3.37 10.80 5.40
C PRO A 179 2.18 11.75 5.29
N ARG A 180 1.04 11.35 5.87
CA ARG A 180 -0.18 12.15 5.92
C ARG A 180 -0.76 12.11 7.32
N PRO A 181 -1.06 13.28 7.94
CA PRO A 181 -1.77 13.33 9.20
C PRO A 181 -3.21 12.86 9.01
N ILE A 182 -3.72 12.10 9.99
CA ILE A 182 -5.12 11.67 10.01
C ILE A 182 -5.89 12.58 10.94
N ALA A 183 -6.72 13.44 10.36
CA ALA A 183 -7.47 14.47 11.08
C ALA A 183 -8.87 14.03 11.52
N ALA A 184 -9.43 12.99 10.92
CA ALA A 184 -10.77 12.49 11.23
C ALA A 184 -10.71 11.06 11.77
N PRO A 185 -11.70 10.66 12.62
CA PRO A 185 -11.80 9.27 13.05
C PRO A 185 -11.95 8.31 11.87
N VAL A 186 -11.25 7.17 11.95
CA VAL A 186 -11.38 6.09 10.97
C VAL A 186 -12.23 4.99 11.58
N THR A 187 -13.39 4.75 10.98
CA THR A 187 -14.33 3.70 11.41
C THR A 187 -14.07 2.41 10.64
N GLY A 188 -14.18 1.28 11.33
CA GLY A 188 -14.14 -0.04 10.69
C GLY A 188 -15.41 -0.35 9.90
N PRO A 189 -15.40 -1.47 9.16
CA PRO A 189 -16.59 -1.94 8.45
C PRO A 189 -17.76 -2.20 9.41
N ALA A 190 -18.97 -1.94 8.95
CA ALA A 190 -20.16 -2.23 9.75
C ALA A 190 -20.30 -3.74 9.98
N PRO A 191 -20.73 -4.18 11.18
CA PRO A 191 -20.97 -5.59 11.44
C PRO A 191 -21.92 -6.21 10.40
N GLY A 192 -21.55 -7.34 9.81
CA GLY A 192 -22.35 -8.04 8.81
C GLY A 192 -22.15 -7.57 7.37
N ASP A 193 -21.48 -6.45 7.13
CA ASP A 193 -21.10 -6.05 5.76
C ASP A 193 -19.81 -6.77 5.32
N THR A 194 -19.98 -7.97 4.80
CA THR A 194 -18.85 -8.82 4.38
C THR A 194 -18.05 -8.21 3.24
N LYS A 195 -18.68 -7.43 2.35
CA LYS A 195 -17.95 -6.74 1.27
C LYS A 195 -17.13 -5.57 1.79
N ALA A 196 -17.66 -4.77 2.69
CA ALA A 196 -16.88 -3.73 3.36
C ALA A 196 -15.73 -4.34 4.17
N LEU A 197 -15.97 -5.46 4.86
CA LEU A 197 -14.92 -6.19 5.56
C LEU A 197 -13.82 -6.67 4.59
N GLY A 198 -14.18 -7.32 3.50
CA GLY A 198 -13.20 -7.82 2.53
C GLY A 198 -12.35 -6.68 1.93
N ARG A 199 -12.95 -5.54 1.59
CA ARG A 199 -12.21 -4.34 1.13
C ARG A 199 -11.25 -3.83 2.20
N TYR A 200 -11.75 -3.68 3.42
CA TYR A 200 -10.94 -3.25 4.56
C TYR A 200 -9.70 -4.15 4.75
N LEU A 201 -9.91 -5.48 4.75
CA LEU A 201 -8.83 -6.46 4.92
C LEU A 201 -7.80 -6.39 3.77
N LEU A 202 -8.25 -6.31 2.51
CA LEU A 202 -7.37 -6.18 1.35
C LEU A 202 -6.52 -4.91 1.40
N ASN A 203 -7.12 -3.79 1.85
CA ASN A 203 -6.45 -2.51 1.95
C ASN A 203 -5.41 -2.50 3.07
N VAL A 204 -5.78 -2.87 4.29
CA VAL A 204 -4.85 -2.82 5.43
C VAL A 204 -3.75 -3.89 5.35
N ALA A 205 -3.98 -5.00 4.64
CA ALA A 205 -2.95 -6.00 4.34
C ALA A 205 -2.05 -5.61 3.16
N ASP A 206 -2.34 -4.50 2.47
CA ASP A 206 -1.62 -4.00 1.29
C ASP A 206 -1.47 -5.04 0.16
N CYS A 207 -2.51 -5.83 -0.07
CA CYS A 207 -2.47 -6.85 -1.13
C CYS A 207 -2.22 -6.21 -2.50
N ALA A 208 -2.83 -5.05 -2.76
CA ALA A 208 -2.63 -4.30 -4.00
C ALA A 208 -1.19 -3.81 -4.18
N GLY A 209 -0.47 -3.53 -3.10
CA GLY A 209 0.91 -3.05 -3.15
C GLY A 209 1.87 -4.01 -3.85
N CYS A 210 1.67 -5.31 -3.69
CA CYS A 210 2.43 -6.32 -4.43
C CYS A 210 1.72 -6.79 -5.71
N HIS A 211 0.38 -6.91 -5.68
CA HIS A 211 -0.39 -7.56 -6.74
C HIS A 211 -0.98 -6.60 -7.78
N THR A 212 -0.63 -5.32 -7.77
CA THR A 212 -0.97 -4.35 -8.83
C THR A 212 0.32 -3.85 -9.48
N ALA A 213 0.38 -3.82 -10.80
CA ALA A 213 1.59 -3.46 -11.54
C ALA A 213 2.15 -2.08 -11.11
N TRP A 214 3.45 -2.02 -10.79
CA TRP A 214 4.13 -0.79 -10.37
C TRP A 214 4.42 0.13 -11.55
N GLU A 215 4.82 -0.46 -12.67
CA GLU A 215 5.23 0.25 -13.88
C GLU A 215 4.05 0.47 -14.84
N ALA A 216 4.20 1.43 -15.72
CA ALA A 216 3.30 1.63 -16.86
C ALA A 216 3.79 0.82 -18.08
N PRO A 217 2.90 0.37 -18.97
CA PRO A 217 1.44 0.51 -18.91
C PRO A 217 0.80 -0.43 -17.89
N ARG A 218 -0.15 0.08 -17.10
CA ARG A 218 -0.83 -0.71 -16.07
C ARG A 218 -2.07 -1.43 -16.61
N ASN A 219 -1.94 -2.07 -17.79
CA ASN A 219 -3.07 -2.76 -18.41
C ASN A 219 -3.48 -4.05 -17.68
N ALA A 220 -2.66 -4.51 -16.72
CA ALA A 220 -3.04 -5.57 -15.79
C ALA A 220 -4.12 -5.12 -14.79
N GLY A 221 -4.40 -3.83 -14.68
CA GLY A 221 -5.39 -3.30 -13.76
C GLY A 221 -5.08 -3.58 -12.28
N LEU A 222 -6.08 -3.35 -11.44
CA LEU A 222 -6.01 -3.65 -10.02
C LEU A 222 -5.89 -5.18 -9.81
N PHE A 223 -4.95 -5.60 -8.98
CA PHE A 223 -4.65 -7.01 -8.67
C PHE A 223 -4.21 -7.88 -9.83
N GLY A 224 -3.85 -7.32 -10.98
CA GLY A 224 -3.37 -8.14 -12.11
C GLY A 224 -1.98 -8.75 -11.92
N GLY A 225 -1.20 -8.34 -10.94
CA GLY A 225 0.12 -8.88 -10.63
C GLY A 225 1.23 -8.45 -11.60
N GLY A 226 2.30 -9.25 -11.65
CA GLY A 226 3.44 -9.07 -12.57
C GLY A 226 4.67 -8.43 -11.96
N ASN A 227 4.62 -7.91 -10.73
CA ASN A 227 5.76 -7.26 -10.09
C ASN A 227 6.85 -8.25 -9.68
N GLU A 228 8.11 -7.93 -9.94
CA GLU A 228 9.23 -8.64 -9.37
C GLU A 228 9.34 -8.31 -7.87
N VAL A 229 9.09 -9.29 -7.02
CA VAL A 229 9.21 -9.21 -5.57
C VAL A 229 10.35 -10.07 -5.06
N GLY A 230 11.05 -9.61 -4.04
CA GLY A 230 12.26 -10.26 -3.57
C GLY A 230 13.46 -10.02 -4.49
N ARG A 231 14.55 -10.74 -4.27
CA ARG A 231 15.80 -10.59 -5.06
C ARG A 231 16.66 -11.86 -5.01
N GLY A 232 17.48 -12.02 -6.03
CA GLY A 232 18.41 -13.16 -6.15
C GLY A 232 17.66 -14.49 -6.11
N THR A 233 18.07 -15.41 -5.26
CA THR A 233 17.43 -16.73 -5.10
C THR A 233 16.02 -16.69 -4.50
N ARG A 234 15.57 -15.53 -4.01
CA ARG A 234 14.22 -15.29 -3.47
C ARG A 234 13.39 -14.40 -4.40
N ARG A 235 13.79 -14.25 -5.64
CA ARG A 235 13.03 -13.53 -6.65
C ARG A 235 11.78 -14.30 -7.01
N ALA A 236 10.64 -13.61 -7.04
CA ALA A 236 9.38 -14.13 -7.51
C ALA A 236 8.58 -13.03 -8.19
N TYR A 237 7.53 -13.40 -8.87
CA TYR A 237 6.61 -12.47 -9.54
C TYR A 237 5.23 -12.59 -8.91
N SER A 238 4.63 -11.45 -8.59
CA SER A 238 3.32 -11.41 -7.93
C SER A 238 2.22 -11.94 -8.85
N ALA A 239 1.42 -12.86 -8.35
CA ALA A 239 0.37 -13.51 -9.13
C ALA A 239 -0.77 -12.54 -9.47
N ASN A 240 -1.46 -12.80 -10.58
CA ASN A 240 -2.77 -12.24 -10.88
C ASN A 240 -3.80 -12.77 -9.88
N LEU A 241 -4.48 -11.87 -9.16
CA LEU A 241 -5.54 -12.21 -8.19
C LEU A 241 -6.94 -11.98 -8.74
N THR A 242 -7.09 -11.52 -9.98
CA THR A 242 -8.41 -11.33 -10.60
C THR A 242 -9.08 -12.67 -10.92
N ARG A 243 -10.39 -12.65 -11.17
CA ARG A 243 -11.20 -13.85 -11.50
C ARG A 243 -11.06 -14.32 -12.96
N HIS A 244 -9.92 -14.08 -13.56
CA HIS A 244 -9.57 -14.65 -14.86
C HIS A 244 -8.94 -16.06 -14.67
N GLU A 245 -8.97 -16.90 -15.71
CA GLU A 245 -8.34 -18.25 -15.69
C GLU A 245 -6.84 -18.21 -15.39
N SER A 246 -6.16 -17.09 -15.71
CA SER A 246 -4.75 -16.84 -15.35
C SER A 246 -4.56 -16.39 -13.89
N GLY A 247 -5.63 -16.20 -13.13
CA GLY A 247 -5.63 -15.72 -11.76
C GLY A 247 -6.36 -16.63 -10.79
N VAL A 248 -7.18 -16.04 -9.90
CA VAL A 248 -7.95 -16.75 -8.87
C VAL A 248 -9.28 -17.24 -9.45
N ALA A 249 -9.24 -18.14 -10.43
CA ALA A 249 -10.44 -18.72 -11.04
C ALA A 249 -10.99 -19.95 -10.31
N TYR A 250 -10.30 -20.40 -9.26
CA TYR A 250 -10.67 -21.58 -8.48
C TYR A 250 -11.68 -21.24 -7.35
N PRO A 251 -12.40 -22.26 -6.79
CA PRO A 251 -13.43 -22.06 -5.77
C PRO A 251 -12.92 -21.43 -4.48
N ARG A 252 -13.83 -20.83 -3.72
CA ARG A 252 -13.58 -20.17 -2.43
C ARG A 252 -12.85 -21.09 -1.44
N GLU A 253 -13.26 -22.33 -1.33
CA GLU A 253 -12.67 -23.30 -0.41
C GLU A 253 -11.21 -23.61 -0.79
N THR A 254 -10.91 -23.63 -2.08
CA THR A 254 -9.55 -23.78 -2.58
C THR A 254 -8.71 -22.55 -2.23
N PHE A 255 -9.25 -21.33 -2.41
CA PHE A 255 -8.57 -20.10 -2.01
C PHE A 255 -8.21 -20.10 -0.52
N ILE A 256 -9.18 -20.43 0.34
CA ILE A 256 -8.98 -20.52 1.79
C ILE A 256 -7.91 -21.56 2.13
N SER A 257 -7.99 -22.74 1.53
CA SER A 257 -6.99 -23.81 1.72
C SER A 257 -5.58 -23.39 1.29
N VAL A 258 -5.46 -22.68 0.16
CA VAL A 258 -4.18 -22.14 -0.32
C VAL A 258 -3.62 -21.11 0.65
N MET A 259 -4.44 -20.18 1.13
CA MET A 259 -4.01 -19.15 2.08
C MET A 259 -3.53 -19.73 3.41
N HIS A 260 -4.18 -20.77 3.93
CA HIS A 260 -3.75 -21.44 5.15
C HIS A 260 -2.49 -22.30 4.96
N SER A 261 -2.40 -23.01 3.85
CA SER A 261 -1.30 -23.97 3.64
C SER A 261 -0.06 -23.37 3.00
N GLY A 262 -0.20 -22.29 2.25
CA GLY A 262 0.85 -21.75 1.36
C GLY A 262 1.23 -22.76 0.26
N LYS A 263 0.34 -23.70 -0.09
CA LYS A 263 0.59 -24.77 -1.07
C LYS A 263 -0.43 -24.69 -2.20
N GLY A 264 0.06 -24.77 -3.42
CA GLY A 264 -0.74 -24.77 -4.64
C GLY A 264 0.08 -24.28 -5.83
N GLY A 265 0.15 -25.06 -6.92
CA GLY A 265 0.87 -24.66 -8.14
C GLY A 265 2.31 -24.20 -7.89
N SER A 266 2.67 -23.05 -8.46
CA SER A 266 4.01 -22.45 -8.39
C SER A 266 4.12 -21.35 -7.32
N LEU A 267 3.44 -21.48 -6.18
CA LEU A 267 3.49 -20.51 -5.09
C LEU A 267 4.92 -20.35 -4.55
N HIS A 268 5.31 -19.11 -4.27
CA HIS A 268 6.66 -18.79 -3.82
C HIS A 268 6.67 -18.40 -2.33
N PRO A 269 7.70 -18.79 -1.54
CA PRO A 269 7.82 -18.49 -0.12
C PRO A 269 7.99 -17.00 0.23
N ILE A 270 8.18 -16.12 -0.76
CA ILE A 270 8.25 -14.67 -0.53
C ILE A 270 6.91 -14.09 -0.05
N MET A 271 5.80 -14.66 -0.54
CA MET A 271 4.48 -14.36 0.01
C MET A 271 4.46 -14.78 1.49
N PRO A 272 4.03 -13.93 2.42
CA PRO A 272 4.14 -14.18 3.85
C PRO A 272 3.09 -15.19 4.36
N TRP A 273 3.13 -16.40 3.81
CA TRP A 273 2.18 -17.49 4.13
C TRP A 273 2.06 -17.74 5.62
N ILE A 274 3.18 -17.65 6.36
CA ILE A 274 3.19 -17.85 7.81
C ILE A 274 2.30 -16.86 8.56
N ALA A 275 2.17 -15.64 8.06
CA ALA A 275 1.26 -14.65 8.62
C ALA A 275 -0.18 -14.96 8.19
N PHE A 276 -0.42 -15.02 6.88
CA PHE A 276 -1.78 -15.19 6.35
C PHE A 276 -2.43 -16.53 6.68
N SER A 277 -1.65 -17.57 7.00
CA SER A 277 -2.19 -18.87 7.46
C SER A 277 -3.03 -18.77 8.74
N GLY A 278 -2.86 -17.72 9.53
CA GLY A 278 -3.64 -17.49 10.75
C GLY A 278 -4.90 -16.62 10.56
N LEU A 279 -5.20 -16.18 9.33
CA LEU A 279 -6.45 -15.48 9.06
C LEU A 279 -7.65 -16.45 9.20
N THR A 280 -8.80 -15.94 9.63
CA THR A 280 -10.00 -16.78 9.72
C THR A 280 -10.59 -17.11 8.36
N ASP A 281 -11.31 -18.22 8.24
CA ASP A 281 -12.05 -18.58 7.02
C ASP A 281 -13.07 -17.52 6.63
N ALA A 282 -13.66 -16.83 7.61
CA ALA A 282 -14.60 -15.75 7.38
C ALA A 282 -13.90 -14.55 6.71
N ASP A 283 -12.73 -14.14 7.22
CA ASP A 283 -11.96 -13.03 6.66
C ASP A 283 -11.40 -13.37 5.27
N LEU A 284 -10.85 -14.58 5.09
CA LEU A 284 -10.40 -15.06 3.79
C LEU A 284 -11.54 -15.14 2.78
N GLY A 285 -12.71 -15.56 3.23
CA GLY A 285 -13.91 -15.58 2.42
C GLY A 285 -14.37 -14.18 1.99
N ALA A 286 -14.34 -13.20 2.90
CA ALA A 286 -14.66 -11.81 2.59
C ALA A 286 -13.67 -11.22 1.56
N ILE A 287 -12.37 -11.51 1.71
CA ILE A 287 -11.35 -11.15 0.71
C ILE A 287 -11.68 -11.77 -0.64
N TYR A 288 -11.96 -13.08 -0.68
CA TYR A 288 -12.29 -13.79 -1.91
C TYR A 288 -13.50 -13.19 -2.61
N ASP A 289 -14.54 -12.80 -1.88
CA ASP A 289 -15.76 -12.23 -2.47
C ASP A 289 -15.47 -10.85 -3.12
N VAL A 290 -14.63 -10.03 -2.50
CA VAL A 290 -14.23 -8.72 -3.08
C VAL A 290 -13.33 -8.89 -4.31
N LEU A 291 -12.41 -9.86 -4.30
CA LEU A 291 -11.63 -10.18 -5.51
C LEU A 291 -12.53 -10.61 -6.69
N GLY A 292 -13.73 -11.13 -6.39
CA GLY A 292 -14.75 -11.43 -7.40
C GLY A 292 -15.37 -10.20 -8.08
N ASP A 293 -15.34 -9.05 -7.44
CA ASP A 293 -15.86 -7.78 -7.98
C ASP A 293 -14.81 -7.03 -8.83
N VAL A 294 -13.53 -7.43 -8.75
CA VAL A 294 -12.43 -6.81 -9.52
C VAL A 294 -12.57 -7.16 -11.01
N TYR A 295 -12.29 -6.19 -11.88
CA TYR A 295 -12.32 -6.41 -13.32
C TYR A 295 -11.31 -7.50 -13.72
N PRO A 296 -11.76 -8.62 -14.34
CA PRO A 296 -10.88 -9.73 -14.68
C PRO A 296 -9.93 -9.38 -15.82
N VAL A 297 -8.66 -9.75 -15.69
CA VAL A 297 -7.62 -9.45 -16.68
C VAL A 297 -6.89 -10.73 -17.07
N ALA A 298 -6.75 -10.93 -18.39
CA ALA A 298 -5.90 -11.98 -18.95
C ALA A 298 -4.43 -11.61 -18.76
N HIS A 299 -3.81 -12.08 -17.68
CA HIS A 299 -2.41 -11.82 -17.35
C HIS A 299 -1.79 -13.06 -16.71
N TYR A 300 -1.00 -13.79 -17.50
CA TYR A 300 -0.32 -15.02 -17.09
C TYR A 300 1.03 -14.65 -16.48
N VAL A 301 1.21 -14.90 -15.20
CA VAL A 301 2.44 -14.64 -14.46
C VAL A 301 2.99 -15.95 -13.91
N GLY A 302 4.19 -16.33 -14.35
CA GLY A 302 4.89 -17.51 -13.87
C GLY A 302 5.97 -17.18 -12.86
N ASN A 303 6.39 -18.20 -12.09
CA ASN A 303 7.57 -18.15 -11.22
C ASN A 303 8.65 -19.15 -11.67
N VAL A 304 8.47 -19.79 -12.82
CA VAL A 304 9.40 -20.77 -13.42
C VAL A 304 9.63 -20.37 -14.87
N GLY A 305 10.88 -20.38 -15.31
CA GLY A 305 11.29 -20.00 -16.64
C GLY A 305 12.03 -18.67 -16.71
N GLU A 306 12.43 -18.29 -17.91
CA GLU A 306 13.14 -17.03 -18.15
C GLU A 306 12.14 -15.87 -18.19
N PRO A 307 12.43 -14.74 -17.54
CA PRO A 307 11.63 -13.53 -17.66
C PRO A 307 11.62 -13.03 -19.11
N ARG A 308 10.46 -12.58 -19.57
CA ARG A 308 10.23 -11.96 -20.87
C ARG A 308 9.35 -10.74 -20.71
N HIS A 309 9.52 -9.78 -21.63
CA HIS A 309 8.70 -8.58 -21.62
C HIS A 309 7.21 -8.91 -21.74
N CYS A 310 6.42 -8.21 -20.95
CA CYS A 310 4.96 -8.35 -20.88
C CYS A 310 4.29 -7.04 -21.32
N ASP A 311 3.55 -7.07 -22.43
CA ASP A 311 2.81 -5.90 -22.93
C ASP A 311 1.68 -5.44 -21.98
N VAL A 312 1.22 -6.31 -21.07
CA VAL A 312 0.10 -6.04 -20.18
C VAL A 312 0.52 -5.24 -18.96
N CYS A 313 1.63 -5.63 -18.29
CA CYS A 313 2.10 -4.92 -17.09
C CYS A 313 3.36 -4.06 -17.33
N GLY A 314 3.97 -4.11 -18.50
CA GLY A 314 5.18 -3.35 -18.84
C GLY A 314 6.46 -3.89 -18.20
N GLN A 315 6.42 -5.01 -17.49
CA GLN A 315 7.55 -5.58 -16.78
C GLN A 315 8.02 -6.89 -17.42
N GLU A 316 9.15 -7.42 -16.95
CA GLU A 316 9.64 -8.72 -17.37
C GLU A 316 9.31 -9.79 -16.33
N HIS A 317 8.67 -10.87 -16.74
CA HIS A 317 8.42 -12.05 -15.91
C HIS A 317 8.24 -13.30 -16.77
N PRO A 318 8.37 -14.52 -16.22
CA PRO A 318 8.06 -15.75 -16.95
C PRO A 318 6.61 -15.73 -17.48
N LEU A 319 6.43 -16.19 -18.71
CA LEU A 319 5.19 -16.12 -19.49
C LEU A 319 4.82 -14.72 -19.99
N GLY A 320 5.68 -13.70 -19.82
CA GLY A 320 5.39 -12.33 -20.23
C GLY A 320 5.05 -12.21 -21.72
N GLU A 321 5.77 -12.93 -22.59
CA GLU A 321 5.60 -12.92 -24.05
C GLU A 321 4.23 -13.41 -24.54
N TYR A 322 3.52 -14.18 -23.72
CA TYR A 322 2.18 -14.69 -24.06
C TYR A 322 1.07 -13.71 -23.74
N ASN A 323 1.37 -12.67 -22.96
CA ASN A 323 0.37 -11.68 -22.54
C ASN A 323 0.20 -10.61 -23.62
N LYS A 324 -1.05 -10.41 -24.03
CA LYS A 324 -1.42 -9.34 -24.95
C LYS A 324 -2.55 -8.52 -24.35
N VAL A 325 -2.50 -7.20 -24.53
CA VAL A 325 -3.55 -6.31 -24.09
C VAL A 325 -4.85 -6.67 -24.82
N GLN A 326 -5.83 -7.12 -24.05
CA GLN A 326 -7.17 -7.43 -24.55
C GLN A 326 -8.10 -6.27 -24.23
N LEU A 327 -8.59 -5.61 -25.28
CA LEU A 327 -9.60 -4.57 -25.12
C LEU A 327 -10.99 -5.20 -25.12
N PRO A 328 -11.89 -4.77 -24.21
CA PRO A 328 -13.26 -5.25 -24.24
C PRO A 328 -13.98 -4.83 -25.50
N GLN A 329 -15.00 -5.59 -25.88
CA GLN A 329 -15.87 -5.18 -26.97
C GLN A 329 -16.74 -4.00 -26.50
N SER A 330 -16.70 -2.90 -27.26
CA SER A 330 -17.52 -1.71 -26.96
C SER A 330 -19.00 -2.00 -27.19
N VAL A 331 -19.84 -1.55 -26.27
CA VAL A 331 -21.29 -1.54 -26.46
C VAL A 331 -21.75 -0.21 -27.07
N ALA A 332 -22.84 -0.23 -27.80
CA ALA A 332 -23.44 0.98 -28.32
C ALA A 332 -24.03 1.82 -27.19
N VAL A 333 -23.75 3.11 -27.18
CA VAL A 333 -24.27 4.08 -26.21
C VAL A 333 -25.10 5.13 -26.92
N PRO A 334 -26.31 5.47 -26.41
CA PRO A 334 -27.13 6.53 -26.98
C PRO A 334 -26.39 7.87 -27.01
N GLU A 335 -26.58 8.64 -28.08
CA GLU A 335 -25.90 9.91 -28.31
C GLU A 335 -26.20 10.95 -27.23
N ASP A 336 -27.42 10.99 -26.73
CA ASP A 336 -27.85 11.86 -25.63
C ASP A 336 -27.16 11.52 -24.30
N VAL A 337 -26.79 10.25 -24.09
CA VAL A 337 -25.96 9.83 -22.95
C VAL A 337 -24.53 10.27 -23.14
N LEU A 338 -23.91 9.98 -24.30
CA LEU A 338 -22.53 10.37 -24.60
C LEU A 338 -22.27 11.87 -24.44
N ALA A 339 -23.25 12.70 -24.86
CA ALA A 339 -23.14 14.16 -24.75
C ALA A 339 -23.08 14.67 -23.30
N ARG A 340 -23.49 13.88 -22.33
CA ARG A 340 -23.59 14.26 -20.90
C ARG A 340 -22.36 13.87 -20.07
N LEU A 341 -21.48 13.02 -20.60
CA LEU A 341 -20.35 12.48 -19.85
C LEU A 341 -19.11 13.40 -19.81
N PRO A 342 -18.79 14.19 -20.87
CA PRO A 342 -17.62 15.06 -20.85
C PRO A 342 -17.60 16.04 -19.68
N GLY A 343 -16.43 16.26 -19.09
CA GLY A 343 -16.23 17.17 -17.98
C GLY A 343 -14.95 16.86 -17.22
N LYS A 344 -14.60 17.75 -16.28
CA LYS A 344 -13.49 17.57 -15.38
C LYS A 344 -14.01 17.03 -14.04
N TYR A 345 -13.38 15.97 -13.54
CA TYR A 345 -13.76 15.30 -12.30
C TYR A 345 -12.56 15.22 -11.37
N PHE A 346 -12.77 15.42 -10.07
CA PHE A 346 -11.70 15.54 -9.08
C PHE A 346 -12.03 14.78 -7.78
N ALA A 347 -11.09 14.01 -7.31
CA ALA A 347 -11.10 13.36 -5.99
C ALA A 347 -10.07 14.06 -5.08
N ALA A 348 -10.53 14.88 -4.16
CA ALA A 348 -9.66 15.69 -3.30
C ALA A 348 -8.79 14.83 -2.37
N GLU A 349 -9.30 13.71 -1.92
CA GLU A 349 -8.59 12.79 -1.02
C GLU A 349 -7.30 12.23 -1.64
N PHE A 350 -7.32 12.01 -2.97
CA PHE A 350 -6.21 11.41 -3.72
C PHE A 350 -5.45 12.42 -4.59
N ASP A 351 -5.86 13.69 -4.60
CA ASP A 351 -5.38 14.70 -5.53
C ASP A 351 -5.42 14.19 -7.00
N TRP A 352 -6.52 13.50 -7.34
CA TRP A 352 -6.68 12.84 -8.62
C TRP A 352 -7.73 13.52 -9.47
N THR A 353 -7.32 13.93 -10.66
CA THR A 353 -8.19 14.56 -11.66
C THR A 353 -8.34 13.63 -12.87
N ILE A 354 -9.55 13.52 -13.40
CA ILE A 354 -9.84 12.94 -14.72
C ILE A 354 -10.56 14.01 -15.55
N ASP A 355 -9.97 14.38 -16.66
CA ASP A 355 -10.59 15.23 -17.68
C ASP A 355 -11.13 14.36 -18.81
N VAL A 356 -12.45 14.34 -18.98
CA VAL A 356 -13.13 13.55 -20.00
C VAL A 356 -13.64 14.48 -21.08
N ARG A 357 -13.22 14.22 -22.32
CA ARG A 357 -13.65 14.96 -23.50
C ARG A 357 -14.14 14.03 -24.60
N ARG A 358 -14.76 14.60 -25.58
CA ARG A 358 -15.24 13.86 -26.76
C ARG A 358 -14.45 14.27 -27.98
N GLU A 359 -13.88 13.29 -28.68
CA GLU A 359 -13.14 13.48 -29.91
C GLU A 359 -13.56 12.39 -30.91
N GLU A 360 -13.92 12.79 -32.14
CA GLU A 360 -14.27 11.88 -33.23
C GLU A 360 -15.31 10.80 -32.84
N GLY A 361 -16.28 11.18 -31.99
CA GLY A 361 -17.33 10.26 -31.51
C GLY A 361 -16.92 9.36 -30.37
N LYS A 362 -15.66 9.39 -29.91
CA LYS A 362 -15.10 8.63 -28.78
C LYS A 362 -15.04 9.49 -27.53
N LEU A 363 -15.06 8.84 -26.38
CA LEU A 363 -14.70 9.47 -25.11
C LEU A 363 -13.22 9.25 -24.83
N ILE A 364 -12.52 10.33 -24.51
CA ILE A 364 -11.10 10.33 -24.19
C ILE A 364 -10.95 10.87 -22.77
N ALA A 365 -10.20 10.16 -21.94
CA ALA A 365 -9.85 10.59 -20.58
C ALA A 365 -8.37 10.97 -20.49
N ARG A 366 -8.07 11.95 -19.63
CA ARG A 366 -6.70 12.34 -19.27
C ARG A 366 -6.58 12.48 -17.77
N GLN A 367 -5.58 11.84 -17.17
CA GLN A 367 -5.36 11.86 -15.73
C GLN A 367 -4.37 12.97 -15.33
N ASN A 368 -4.67 13.71 -14.25
CA ASN A 368 -3.79 14.69 -13.59
C ASN A 368 -3.11 15.69 -14.54
N GLY A 369 -3.77 16.05 -15.65
CA GLY A 369 -3.19 16.94 -16.65
C GLY A 369 -1.99 16.35 -17.41
N GLY A 370 -1.76 15.03 -17.32
CA GLY A 370 -0.70 14.33 -18.04
C GLY A 370 -0.87 14.39 -19.56
N GLU A 371 0.13 13.92 -20.29
CA GLU A 371 0.15 14.00 -21.77
C GLU A 371 -0.56 12.80 -22.44
N THR A 372 -0.79 11.70 -21.70
CA THR A 372 -1.35 10.47 -22.26
C THR A 372 -2.87 10.52 -22.29
N ASP A 373 -3.41 10.36 -23.49
CA ASP A 373 -4.82 10.20 -23.74
C ASP A 373 -5.24 8.73 -23.64
N ILE A 374 -6.33 8.48 -22.91
CA ILE A 374 -6.87 7.16 -22.67
C ILE A 374 -8.25 7.09 -23.36
N GLU A 375 -8.37 6.24 -24.37
CA GLU A 375 -9.69 5.95 -24.97
C GLU A 375 -10.56 5.19 -23.98
N LEU A 376 -11.75 5.68 -23.72
CA LEU A 376 -12.75 5.06 -22.87
C LEU A 376 -13.68 4.16 -23.69
N ILE A 377 -13.59 2.86 -23.51
CA ILE A 377 -14.38 1.83 -24.18
C ILE A 377 -15.62 1.53 -23.35
N ALA A 378 -16.80 1.69 -23.94
CA ALA A 378 -18.06 1.48 -23.23
C ALA A 378 -18.29 0.01 -22.89
N LEU A 379 -18.44 -0.30 -21.61
CA LEU A 379 -18.92 -1.58 -21.09
C LEU A 379 -20.45 -1.57 -20.87
N SER A 380 -20.99 -0.38 -20.61
CA SER A 380 -22.42 -0.06 -20.53
C SER A 380 -22.60 1.44 -20.83
N PRO A 381 -23.83 1.98 -20.88
CA PRO A 381 -24.03 3.41 -21.08
C PRO A 381 -23.34 4.32 -20.05
N THR A 382 -23.05 3.81 -18.85
CA THR A 382 -22.43 4.56 -17.75
C THR A 382 -21.08 4.02 -17.30
N ARG A 383 -20.68 2.83 -17.74
CA ARG A 383 -19.44 2.17 -17.31
C ARG A 383 -18.46 2.05 -18.45
N TYR A 384 -17.22 2.48 -18.22
CA TYR A 384 -16.18 2.56 -19.25
C TYR A 384 -14.86 1.96 -18.78
N PHE A 385 -14.26 1.18 -19.64
CA PHE A 385 -12.89 0.68 -19.50
C PHE A 385 -11.92 1.65 -20.17
N GLY A 386 -10.76 1.87 -19.55
CA GLY A 386 -9.65 2.60 -20.18
C GLY A 386 -8.34 1.84 -19.97
N SER A 387 -7.62 1.60 -21.06
CA SER A 387 -6.30 0.96 -20.98
C SER A 387 -5.35 1.83 -20.15
N GLY A 388 -4.70 1.23 -19.14
CA GLY A 388 -3.85 1.96 -18.19
C GLY A 388 -4.58 2.56 -16.97
N LEU A 389 -5.90 2.46 -16.90
CA LEU A 389 -6.66 2.68 -15.68
C LEU A 389 -6.66 1.41 -14.82
N LEU A 390 -6.56 1.57 -13.50
CA LEU A 390 -6.55 0.42 -12.58
C LEU A 390 -7.90 -0.29 -12.53
N ALA A 391 -9.00 0.45 -12.76
CA ALA A 391 -10.35 -0.10 -12.76
C ALA A 391 -11.25 0.67 -13.73
N PRO A 392 -12.38 0.08 -14.18
CA PRO A 392 -13.38 0.80 -14.96
C PRO A 392 -13.96 2.00 -14.20
N LEU A 393 -14.29 3.03 -14.97
CA LEU A 393 -14.96 4.25 -14.50
C LEU A 393 -16.46 4.11 -14.64
N GLU A 394 -17.22 4.46 -13.61
CA GLU A 394 -18.68 4.47 -13.66
C GLU A 394 -19.23 5.88 -13.44
N PHE A 395 -19.91 6.41 -14.44
CA PHE A 395 -20.51 7.74 -14.40
C PHE A 395 -21.87 7.71 -13.72
N THR A 396 -22.11 8.65 -12.82
CA THR A 396 -23.43 8.88 -12.24
C THR A 396 -24.17 9.94 -13.06
N LEU A 397 -25.24 9.52 -13.73
CA LEU A 397 -26.10 10.37 -14.54
C LEU A 397 -27.39 10.71 -13.78
N PRO A 398 -27.69 11.99 -13.53
CA PRO A 398 -29.01 12.40 -13.04
C PRO A 398 -30.09 12.22 -14.13
N ALA A 399 -31.35 12.37 -13.79
CA ALA A 399 -32.47 12.27 -14.78
C ALA A 399 -32.27 13.25 -15.94
N SER A 400 -31.71 14.43 -15.69
CA SER A 400 -31.38 15.43 -16.73
C SER A 400 -30.04 16.11 -16.41
N GLY A 401 -29.39 16.69 -17.43
CA GLY A 401 -28.11 17.39 -17.28
C GLY A 401 -26.89 16.48 -17.37
N ALA A 402 -25.71 17.04 -17.11
CA ALA A 402 -24.45 16.36 -17.22
C ALA A 402 -24.22 15.35 -16.08
N ALA A 403 -23.31 14.39 -16.30
CA ALA A 403 -22.86 13.49 -15.25
C ALA A 403 -22.30 14.27 -14.06
N THR A 404 -22.64 13.87 -12.84
CA THR A 404 -22.28 14.60 -11.63
C THR A 404 -20.97 14.09 -11.01
N ARG A 405 -20.67 12.82 -11.20
CA ARG A 405 -19.47 12.19 -10.67
C ARG A 405 -19.06 10.96 -11.46
N ILE A 406 -17.81 10.56 -11.25
CA ILE A 406 -17.26 9.27 -11.65
C ILE A 406 -16.95 8.47 -10.38
N VAL A 407 -17.26 7.18 -10.39
CA VAL A 407 -16.78 6.22 -9.38
C VAL A 407 -15.78 5.31 -10.06
N SER A 408 -14.54 5.33 -9.60
CA SER A 408 -13.57 4.29 -9.93
C SER A 408 -13.81 3.08 -9.03
N GLN A 409 -13.91 1.90 -9.63
CA GLN A 409 -14.21 0.64 -8.94
C GLN A 409 -12.95 0.04 -8.29
N GLU A 410 -12.03 0.88 -7.82
CA GLU A 410 -10.90 0.48 -6.98
C GLU A 410 -11.39 0.08 -5.59
N LEU A 411 -10.50 -0.48 -4.76
CA LEU A 411 -10.87 -0.99 -3.43
C LEU A 411 -11.60 0.05 -2.57
N ASP A 412 -11.16 1.31 -2.65
CA ASP A 412 -11.71 2.41 -1.86
C ASP A 412 -12.91 3.09 -2.55
N ARG A 413 -13.31 2.60 -3.73
CA ARG A 413 -14.35 3.21 -4.53
C ARG A 413 -14.15 4.73 -4.64
N VAL A 414 -13.04 5.11 -5.26
CA VAL A 414 -12.68 6.52 -5.42
C VAL A 414 -13.80 7.27 -6.14
N VAL A 415 -14.28 8.30 -5.49
CA VAL A 415 -15.33 9.16 -6.05
C VAL A 415 -14.70 10.47 -6.51
N LEU A 416 -14.81 10.74 -7.81
CA LEU A 416 -14.41 12.01 -8.40
C LEU A 416 -15.66 12.84 -8.66
N GLU A 417 -15.82 13.95 -7.97
CA GLU A 417 -16.93 14.88 -8.18
C GLU A 417 -16.66 15.77 -9.39
N ARG A 418 -17.72 16.12 -10.14
CA ARG A 418 -17.58 17.02 -11.26
C ARG A 418 -17.19 18.41 -10.79
N VAL A 419 -16.10 18.95 -11.35
CA VAL A 419 -15.68 20.33 -11.12
C VAL A 419 -16.57 21.27 -11.98
N ARG A 420 -17.05 22.36 -11.39
CA ARG A 420 -17.89 23.36 -12.07
C ARG A 420 -17.07 24.32 -12.90
#